data_24f3e6902eb36cc76c65427755a40a8e
#
_entry.id   24f3e6902eb36cc76c65427755a40a8e
#
_cell.length_a   1.000
_cell.length_b   1.000
_cell.length_c   1.000
_cell.angle_alpha   90.00
_cell.angle_beta   90.00
_cell.angle_gamma   90.00
#
_symmetry.space_group_name_H-M   'P 1'
#
loop_
_entity.id
_entity.type
_entity.pdbx_description
1 polymer ?
#
loop_
_entity_poly.entity_id
_entity_poly.type
_entity_poly.pdbx_seq_one_letter_code
_entity_poly.pdbx_strand_id
1 'polypeptide(L)'
;PKLIYVLDEDNVTEGTKYWHLTKLAAECTAKRMVPDYISAKIMKELKKGEVYPCMGCRSFLTVEDTQMNEDGRHKFYGRFNQGVVTINLVDVACSSEGDMDKFWEILDERLELCHRGLRCRHERLLGTASDVAPILWQYGALARLKKGEVIDKLLYNGYSTISLGYAGLYEMCMRMLGKTHTDAEARPFALAVMQRLNDKCKEWREAENISYSVYGTPMESTTYKFAKC
;
A
#
# COMPACT_ATOMS: atom_id res chain seq x y z
N PRO A 1 5.36 -16.86 -8.28
CA PRO A 1 4.91 -16.85 -6.89
C PRO A 1 5.88 -16.04 -6.05
N LYS A 2 5.36 -15.27 -5.11
CA LYS A 2 6.18 -14.51 -4.18
C LYS A 2 6.39 -15.34 -2.90
N LEU A 3 7.63 -15.48 -2.48
CA LEU A 3 7.99 -16.19 -1.26
C LEU A 3 8.33 -15.15 -0.17
N ILE A 4 7.69 -15.27 0.97
CA ILE A 4 7.90 -14.41 2.14
C ILE A 4 8.33 -15.28 3.29
N TYR A 5 9.41 -14.88 3.96
CA TYR A 5 9.95 -15.56 5.13
C TYR A 5 9.80 -14.67 6.38
N VAL A 6 9.10 -15.17 7.38
CA VAL A 6 8.88 -14.44 8.62
C VAL A 6 9.99 -14.77 9.62
N LEU A 7 10.70 -13.74 10.07
CA LEU A 7 11.70 -13.85 11.15
C LEU A 7 10.99 -13.70 12.50
N ASP A 8 11.06 -14.74 13.32
CA ASP A 8 10.49 -14.81 14.66
C ASP A 8 11.50 -15.38 15.66
N GLU A 9 11.18 -15.42 16.92
CA GLU A 9 12.06 -15.89 18.01
C GLU A 9 12.56 -17.31 17.78
N ASP A 10 11.75 -18.17 17.16
CA ASP A 10 12.06 -19.58 16.89
C ASP A 10 13.07 -19.81 15.75
N ASN A 11 13.41 -18.78 14.98
CA ASN A 11 14.23 -18.95 13.78
C ASN A 11 15.29 -17.86 13.56
N VAL A 12 15.25 -16.74 14.30
CA VAL A 12 16.15 -15.61 14.05
C VAL A 12 17.53 -15.75 14.66
N THR A 13 17.69 -16.61 15.67
CA THR A 13 18.94 -16.77 16.41
C THR A 13 19.50 -18.18 16.22
N GLU A 14 20.84 -18.28 16.11
CA GLU A 14 21.51 -19.56 16.01
C GLU A 14 21.21 -20.47 17.21
N GLY A 15 20.97 -21.74 16.93
CA GLY A 15 20.58 -22.74 17.94
C GLY A 15 19.08 -22.84 18.21
N THR A 16 18.26 -21.92 17.68
CA THR A 16 16.80 -22.06 17.77
C THR A 16 16.26 -23.15 16.84
N LYS A 17 15.05 -23.60 17.11
CA LYS A 17 14.42 -24.78 16.46
C LYS A 17 14.44 -24.71 14.93
N TYR A 18 14.20 -23.55 14.37
CA TYR A 18 14.07 -23.35 12.93
C TYR A 18 15.21 -22.51 12.31
N TRP A 19 16.32 -22.32 13.02
CA TRP A 19 17.47 -21.59 12.52
C TRP A 19 18.01 -22.15 11.18
N HIS A 20 17.95 -23.47 11.00
CA HIS A 20 18.36 -24.11 9.74
C HIS A 20 17.56 -23.61 8.52
N LEU A 21 16.28 -23.25 8.70
CA LEU A 21 15.45 -22.66 7.63
C LEU A 21 15.89 -21.23 7.32
N THR A 22 16.29 -20.45 8.32
CA THR A 22 16.82 -19.10 8.12
C THR A 22 18.14 -19.13 7.35
N LYS A 23 19.04 -20.08 7.64
CA LYS A 23 20.25 -20.30 6.84
C LYS A 23 19.92 -20.63 5.39
N LEU A 24 19.01 -21.56 5.16
CA LEU A 24 18.57 -21.93 3.83
C LEU A 24 17.94 -20.74 3.08
N ALA A 25 17.11 -19.95 3.76
CA ALA A 25 16.53 -18.74 3.21
C ALA A 25 17.62 -17.73 2.82
N ALA A 26 18.61 -17.51 3.67
CA ALA A 26 19.74 -16.62 3.40
C ALA A 26 20.58 -17.09 2.20
N GLU A 27 20.86 -18.38 2.08
CA GLU A 27 21.55 -18.96 0.93
C GLU A 27 20.75 -18.78 -0.37
N CYS A 28 19.42 -18.95 -0.30
CA CYS A 28 18.54 -18.69 -1.42
C CYS A 28 18.57 -17.22 -1.82
N THR A 29 18.52 -16.32 -0.85
CA THR A 29 18.58 -14.86 -1.08
C THR A 29 19.89 -14.45 -1.75
N ALA A 30 21.01 -15.00 -1.30
CA ALA A 30 22.32 -14.72 -1.90
C ALA A 30 22.39 -15.12 -3.39
N LYS A 31 21.64 -16.14 -3.79
CA LYS A 31 21.63 -16.65 -5.17
C LYS A 31 20.52 -16.07 -6.05
N ARG A 32 19.38 -15.70 -5.47
CA ARG A 32 18.14 -15.40 -6.21
C ARG A 32 17.40 -14.15 -5.74
N MET A 33 17.87 -13.46 -4.71
CA MET A 33 17.24 -12.29 -4.11
C MET A 33 15.81 -12.56 -3.57
N VAL A 34 15.50 -13.78 -3.22
CA VAL A 34 14.26 -14.23 -2.59
C VAL A 34 14.59 -15.26 -1.50
N PRO A 35 13.79 -15.37 -0.44
CA PRO A 35 12.52 -14.70 -0.13
C PRO A 35 12.65 -13.25 0.30
N ASP A 36 11.51 -12.53 0.36
CA ASP A 36 11.40 -11.29 1.12
C ASP A 36 11.26 -11.62 2.63
N TYR A 37 11.83 -10.78 3.48
CA TYR A 37 11.83 -11.01 4.92
C TYR A 37 10.88 -10.06 5.65
N ILE A 38 10.16 -10.58 6.63
CA ILE A 38 9.30 -9.81 7.54
C ILE A 38 9.74 -10.08 8.97
N SER A 39 9.96 -9.04 9.76
CA SER A 39 10.17 -9.19 11.21
C SER A 39 8.82 -9.32 11.91
N ALA A 40 8.58 -10.46 12.54
CA ALA A 40 7.39 -10.67 13.36
C ALA A 40 7.29 -9.66 14.49
N LYS A 41 8.40 -9.37 15.16
CA LYS A 41 8.48 -8.37 16.25
C LYS A 41 7.97 -7.00 15.77
N ILE A 42 8.55 -6.47 14.70
CA ILE A 42 8.18 -5.15 14.17
C ILE A 42 6.74 -5.14 13.64
N MET A 43 6.30 -6.23 13.02
CA MET A 43 4.91 -6.36 12.57
C MET A 43 3.93 -6.28 13.74
N LYS A 44 4.18 -7.03 14.82
CA LYS A 44 3.34 -6.99 16.02
C LYS A 44 3.25 -5.59 16.62
N GLU A 45 4.37 -4.85 16.66
CA GLU A 45 4.41 -3.48 17.16
C GLU A 45 3.60 -2.51 16.28
N LEU A 46 3.73 -2.62 14.94
CA LEU A 46 3.11 -1.68 13.99
C LEU A 46 1.70 -2.08 13.55
N LYS A 47 1.32 -3.35 13.69
CA LYS A 47 0.09 -3.93 13.12
C LYS A 47 -0.79 -4.59 14.18
N LYS A 48 -0.91 -3.95 15.35
CA LYS A 48 -1.86 -4.31 16.43
C LYS A 48 -1.72 -5.74 16.93
N GLY A 49 -0.49 -6.19 17.05
CA GLY A 49 -0.15 -7.50 17.59
C GLY A 49 -0.16 -8.65 16.58
N GLU A 50 -0.52 -8.39 15.32
CA GLU A 50 -0.65 -9.45 14.32
C GLU A 50 0.47 -9.45 13.29
N VAL A 51 0.73 -10.64 12.73
CA VAL A 51 1.69 -10.86 11.64
C VAL A 51 0.94 -11.43 10.45
N TYR A 52 1.00 -10.75 9.32
CA TYR A 52 0.34 -11.18 8.08
C TYR A 52 1.20 -10.82 6.85
N PRO A 53 1.04 -11.55 5.72
CA PRO A 53 1.85 -11.33 4.54
C PRO A 53 1.55 -9.98 3.89
N CYS A 54 2.59 -9.38 3.29
CA CYS A 54 2.42 -8.23 2.43
C CYS A 54 1.78 -8.62 1.09
N MET A 55 1.27 -7.60 0.37
CA MET A 55 0.97 -7.75 -1.04
C MET A 55 2.25 -8.02 -1.86
N GLY A 56 2.08 -8.51 -3.08
CA GLY A 56 3.18 -8.87 -3.97
C GLY A 56 4.32 -7.86 -4.08
N CYS A 57 4.07 -6.57 -3.93
CA CYS A 57 5.05 -5.48 -4.00
C CYS A 57 5.50 -4.97 -2.62
N ARG A 58 5.52 -5.80 -1.60
CA ARG A 58 5.99 -5.50 -0.22
C ARG A 58 5.17 -4.46 0.53
N SER A 59 3.94 -4.21 0.10
CA SER A 59 3.02 -3.30 0.77
C SER A 59 2.02 -4.07 1.64
N PHE A 60 1.67 -3.50 2.77
CA PHE A 60 0.69 -4.08 3.68
C PHE A 60 -0.63 -3.35 3.56
N LEU A 61 -1.72 -4.10 3.45
CA LEU A 61 -3.05 -3.52 3.49
C LEU A 61 -3.31 -2.92 4.89
N THR A 62 -3.90 -1.74 4.92
CA THR A 62 -4.23 -1.05 6.17
C THR A 62 -5.21 -1.89 7.00
N VAL A 63 -4.97 -1.95 8.31
CA VAL A 63 -5.88 -2.56 9.28
C VAL A 63 -6.61 -1.44 10.00
N GLU A 64 -7.94 -1.43 9.88
CA GLU A 64 -8.79 -0.39 10.45
C GLU A 64 -9.32 -0.81 11.83
N ASP A 65 -9.34 0.13 12.77
CA ASP A 65 -9.88 -0.11 14.12
C ASP A 65 -11.38 -0.36 14.11
N THR A 66 -12.08 0.23 13.15
CA THR A 66 -13.54 0.13 13.02
C THR A 66 -14.01 -1.11 12.27
N GLN A 67 -13.09 -1.90 11.72
CA GLN A 67 -13.40 -2.99 10.81
C GLN A 67 -12.96 -4.32 11.42
N MET A 68 -13.86 -4.91 12.19
CA MET A 68 -13.67 -6.19 12.86
C MET A 68 -14.38 -7.32 12.11
N ASN A 69 -13.88 -8.53 12.29
CA ASN A 69 -14.61 -9.74 11.97
C ASN A 69 -15.72 -9.99 13.01
N GLU A 70 -16.61 -10.94 12.73
CA GLU A 70 -17.68 -11.34 13.65
C GLU A 70 -17.16 -11.83 15.02
N ASP A 71 -15.92 -12.32 15.06
CA ASP A 71 -15.23 -12.77 16.28
C ASP A 71 -14.50 -11.64 17.05
N GLY A 72 -14.69 -10.39 16.65
CA GLY A 72 -14.09 -9.23 17.28
C GLY A 72 -12.61 -9.02 16.97
N ARG A 73 -12.06 -9.73 16.00
CA ARG A 73 -10.67 -9.56 15.53
C ARG A 73 -10.60 -8.64 14.31
N HIS A 74 -9.48 -7.94 14.17
CA HIS A 74 -9.21 -7.17 12.96
C HIS A 74 -9.12 -8.08 11.73
N LYS A 75 -9.48 -7.52 10.57
CA LYS A 75 -9.39 -8.25 9.29
C LYS A 75 -7.96 -8.23 8.76
N PHE A 76 -7.24 -9.33 8.86
CA PHE A 76 -5.84 -9.44 8.40
C PHE A 76 -5.69 -10.20 7.08
N TYR A 77 -6.44 -11.27 6.88
CA TYR A 77 -6.26 -12.22 5.79
C TYR A 77 -7.31 -12.10 4.69
N GLY A 78 -6.96 -12.64 3.52
CA GLY A 78 -7.88 -12.81 2.40
C GLY A 78 -8.38 -11.52 1.78
N ARG A 79 -7.71 -10.42 2.08
CA ARG A 79 -8.00 -9.09 1.59
C ARG A 79 -7.27 -8.86 0.28
N PHE A 80 -7.74 -7.92 -0.52
CA PHE A 80 -7.13 -7.55 -1.78
C PHE A 80 -7.11 -6.03 -1.98
N ASN A 81 -6.30 -5.58 -2.94
CA ASN A 81 -6.27 -4.18 -3.35
C ASN A 81 -7.05 -4.02 -4.65
N GLN A 82 -7.98 -3.07 -4.68
CA GLN A 82 -8.82 -2.76 -5.85
C GLN A 82 -8.03 -2.06 -6.97
N GLY A 83 -6.88 -1.50 -6.64
CA GLY A 83 -6.00 -0.84 -7.59
C GLY A 83 -5.28 0.36 -7.00
N VAL A 84 -4.43 0.97 -7.82
CA VAL A 84 -3.59 2.11 -7.44
C VAL A 84 -3.79 3.24 -8.45
N VAL A 85 -3.89 4.47 -7.98
CA VAL A 85 -3.69 5.69 -8.78
C VAL A 85 -2.50 6.43 -8.17
N THR A 86 -1.49 6.74 -8.95
CA THR A 86 -0.23 7.31 -8.46
C THR A 86 -0.15 8.80 -8.78
N ILE A 87 0.04 9.62 -7.74
CA ILE A 87 0.39 11.03 -7.90
C ILE A 87 1.86 11.19 -8.26
N ASN A 88 2.15 12.03 -9.23
CA ASN A 88 3.50 12.43 -9.61
C ASN A 88 3.92 13.67 -8.84
N LEU A 89 4.66 13.51 -7.75
CA LEU A 89 5.13 14.62 -6.92
C LEU A 89 6.15 15.51 -7.65
N VAL A 90 6.83 14.96 -8.66
CA VAL A 90 7.77 15.74 -9.48
C VAL A 90 7.00 16.74 -10.35
N ASP A 91 5.89 16.31 -10.95
CA ASP A 91 5.01 17.20 -11.74
C ASP A 91 4.48 18.36 -10.88
N VAL A 92 4.01 18.06 -9.65
CA VAL A 92 3.55 19.07 -8.70
C VAL A 92 4.65 20.10 -8.42
N ALA A 93 5.88 19.63 -8.12
CA ALA A 93 7.03 20.50 -7.84
C ALA A 93 7.48 21.32 -9.06
N CYS A 94 7.43 20.76 -10.24
CA CYS A 94 7.79 21.47 -11.46
C CYS A 94 6.74 22.54 -11.82
N SER A 95 5.46 22.19 -11.69
CA SER A 95 4.34 23.09 -12.00
C SER A 95 4.22 24.26 -11.03
N SER A 96 4.70 24.11 -9.79
CA SER A 96 4.74 25.19 -8.81
C SER A 96 5.81 26.24 -9.07
N GLU A 97 6.79 25.94 -9.95
CA GLU A 97 7.90 26.85 -10.32
C GLU A 97 8.76 27.30 -9.13
N GLY A 98 8.72 26.57 -8.02
CA GLY A 98 9.45 26.86 -6.78
C GLY A 98 8.66 27.68 -5.77
N ASP A 99 7.44 28.06 -6.09
CA ASP A 99 6.52 28.73 -5.16
C ASP A 99 5.88 27.67 -4.22
N MET A 100 6.02 27.89 -2.92
CA MET A 100 5.56 26.92 -1.91
C MET A 100 4.04 26.94 -1.74
N ASP A 101 3.40 28.10 -1.82
CA ASP A 101 1.94 28.20 -1.69
C ASP A 101 1.26 27.57 -2.91
N LYS A 102 1.76 27.88 -4.10
CA LYS A 102 1.32 27.24 -5.35
C LYS A 102 1.55 25.73 -5.36
N PHE A 103 2.64 25.25 -4.72
CA PHE A 103 2.87 23.82 -4.58
C PHE A 103 1.73 23.11 -3.83
N TRP A 104 1.30 23.65 -2.70
CA TRP A 104 0.23 23.06 -1.91
C TRP A 104 -1.13 23.13 -2.62
N GLU A 105 -1.43 24.21 -3.34
CA GLU A 105 -2.64 24.32 -4.17
C GLU A 105 -2.68 23.25 -5.27
N ILE A 106 -1.58 23.11 -6.02
CA ILE A 106 -1.48 22.09 -7.08
C ILE A 106 -1.51 20.69 -6.49
N LEU A 107 -0.86 20.43 -5.34
CA LEU A 107 -0.91 19.15 -4.68
C LEU A 107 -2.35 18.76 -4.34
N ASP A 108 -3.12 19.66 -3.77
CA ASP A 108 -4.52 19.42 -3.42
C ASP A 108 -5.40 19.19 -4.67
N GLU A 109 -5.20 19.96 -5.72
CA GLU A 109 -5.89 19.74 -7.01
C GLU A 109 -5.58 18.34 -7.58
N ARG A 110 -4.31 17.94 -7.56
CA ARG A 110 -3.89 16.62 -8.05
C ARG A 110 -4.38 15.48 -7.15
N LEU A 111 -4.48 15.69 -5.84
CA LEU A 111 -5.07 14.73 -4.92
C LEU A 111 -6.55 14.50 -5.19
N GLU A 112 -7.31 15.57 -5.47
CA GLU A 112 -8.72 15.45 -5.87
C GLU A 112 -8.87 14.68 -7.20
N LEU A 113 -7.99 14.94 -8.16
CA LEU A 113 -7.97 14.18 -9.41
C LEU A 113 -7.64 12.69 -9.18
N CYS A 114 -6.69 12.40 -8.29
CA CYS A 114 -6.38 11.02 -7.88
C CYS A 114 -7.58 10.36 -7.21
N HIS A 115 -8.27 11.05 -6.32
CA HIS A 115 -9.49 10.57 -5.66
C HIS A 115 -10.56 10.17 -6.69
N ARG A 116 -10.85 11.05 -7.64
CA ARG A 116 -11.78 10.75 -8.75
C ARG A 116 -11.34 9.51 -9.54
N GLY A 117 -10.05 9.38 -9.82
CA GLY A 117 -9.50 8.21 -10.49
C GLY A 117 -9.65 6.92 -9.68
N LEU A 118 -9.45 6.99 -8.36
CA LEU A 118 -9.67 5.86 -7.45
C LEU A 118 -11.15 5.50 -7.38
N ARG A 119 -12.05 6.48 -7.32
CA ARG A 119 -13.52 6.27 -7.38
C ARG A 119 -13.93 5.57 -8.67
N CYS A 120 -13.45 6.01 -9.81
CA CYS A 120 -13.73 5.34 -11.09
C CYS A 120 -13.31 3.87 -11.08
N ARG A 121 -12.16 3.54 -10.46
CA ARG A 121 -11.71 2.15 -10.32
C ARG A 121 -12.62 1.34 -9.41
N HIS A 122 -13.00 1.89 -8.27
CA HIS A 122 -13.92 1.26 -7.34
C HIS A 122 -15.29 0.99 -7.98
N GLU A 123 -15.89 2.00 -8.60
CA GLU A 123 -17.19 1.92 -9.26
C GLU A 123 -17.20 0.91 -10.41
N ARG A 124 -16.08 0.77 -11.12
CA ARG A 124 -15.94 -0.24 -12.18
C ARG A 124 -16.01 -1.68 -11.67
N LEU A 125 -15.72 -1.91 -10.40
CA LEU A 125 -15.79 -3.24 -9.78
C LEU A 125 -17.20 -3.57 -9.26
N LEU A 126 -18.05 -2.60 -9.01
CA LEU A 126 -19.42 -2.81 -8.56
C LEU A 126 -20.21 -3.64 -9.58
N GLY A 127 -20.99 -4.58 -9.08
CA GLY A 127 -21.77 -5.51 -9.90
C GLY A 127 -20.94 -6.61 -10.56
N THR A 128 -19.62 -6.70 -10.29
CA THR A 128 -18.79 -7.76 -10.84
C THR A 128 -19.15 -9.11 -10.22
N ALA A 129 -19.38 -10.12 -11.07
CA ALA A 129 -19.66 -11.47 -10.61
C ALA A 129 -18.38 -12.19 -10.15
N SER A 130 -18.50 -13.03 -9.14
CA SER A 130 -17.38 -13.80 -8.58
C SER A 130 -16.68 -14.72 -9.59
N ASP A 131 -17.36 -15.06 -10.70
CA ASP A 131 -16.84 -15.88 -11.79
C ASP A 131 -15.72 -15.20 -12.59
N VAL A 132 -15.63 -13.86 -12.53
CA VAL A 132 -14.60 -13.10 -13.25
C VAL A 132 -13.21 -13.42 -12.71
N ALA A 133 -13.08 -13.67 -11.39
CA ALA A 133 -11.83 -14.10 -10.77
C ALA A 133 -12.11 -15.17 -9.68
N PRO A 134 -12.46 -16.40 -10.06
CA PRO A 134 -12.89 -17.44 -9.13
C PRO A 134 -11.83 -17.77 -8.07
N ILE A 135 -10.56 -17.76 -8.45
CA ILE A 135 -9.44 -18.02 -7.51
C ILE A 135 -9.42 -17.00 -6.36
N LEU A 136 -9.77 -15.72 -6.63
CA LEU A 136 -9.83 -14.70 -5.60
C LEU A 136 -11.11 -14.80 -4.77
N TRP A 137 -12.26 -14.96 -5.41
CA TRP A 137 -13.56 -14.69 -4.79
C TRP A 137 -14.37 -15.93 -4.45
N GLN A 138 -14.18 -17.03 -5.16
CA GLN A 138 -14.89 -18.30 -4.86
C GLN A 138 -14.01 -19.27 -4.07
N TYR A 139 -12.73 -19.39 -4.43
CA TYR A 139 -11.77 -20.35 -3.86
C TYR A 139 -10.65 -19.69 -3.09
N GLY A 140 -10.72 -18.40 -2.85
CA GLY A 140 -9.77 -17.63 -2.08
C GLY A 140 -9.72 -18.02 -0.59
N ALA A 141 -8.82 -17.42 0.16
CA ALA A 141 -8.64 -17.71 1.57
C ALA A 141 -9.87 -17.32 2.42
N LEU A 142 -10.54 -16.21 2.10
CA LEU A 142 -11.66 -15.69 2.88
C LEU A 142 -12.95 -15.46 2.07
N ALA A 143 -12.88 -14.99 0.85
CA ALA A 143 -14.06 -14.51 0.09
C ALA A 143 -14.93 -15.69 -0.34
N ARG A 144 -14.96 -16.79 -0.14
CA ARG A 144 -15.83 -17.95 -0.41
C ARG A 144 -17.22 -17.62 -0.98
N LEU A 145 -17.30 -16.73 -1.98
CA LEU A 145 -18.54 -16.40 -2.66
C LEU A 145 -19.04 -17.58 -3.51
N LYS A 146 -20.36 -17.67 -3.66
CA LYS A 146 -20.96 -18.61 -4.58
C LYS A 146 -20.75 -18.15 -6.03
N LYS A 147 -20.80 -19.09 -6.97
CA LYS A 147 -20.73 -18.78 -8.39
C LYS A 147 -21.87 -17.80 -8.78
N GLY A 148 -21.51 -16.74 -9.50
CA GLY A 148 -22.44 -15.68 -9.93
C GLY A 148 -22.82 -14.67 -8.84
N GLU A 149 -22.36 -14.84 -7.59
CA GLU A 149 -22.57 -13.84 -6.54
C GLU A 149 -21.71 -12.60 -6.81
N VAL A 150 -22.28 -11.40 -6.65
CA VAL A 150 -21.54 -10.15 -6.84
C VAL A 150 -20.58 -9.86 -5.69
N ILE A 151 -19.46 -9.20 -6.01
CA ILE A 151 -18.38 -8.95 -5.06
C ILE A 151 -18.56 -7.69 -4.21
N ASP A 152 -19.63 -6.94 -4.39
CA ASP A 152 -19.82 -5.59 -3.82
C ASP A 152 -19.56 -5.54 -2.30
N LYS A 153 -20.02 -6.54 -1.56
CA LYS A 153 -19.75 -6.63 -0.11
C LYS A 153 -18.28 -6.71 0.28
N LEU A 154 -17.41 -7.08 -0.69
CA LEU A 154 -15.97 -7.15 -0.49
C LEU A 154 -15.25 -5.83 -0.79
N LEU A 155 -15.95 -4.84 -1.33
CA LEU A 155 -15.38 -3.55 -1.73
C LEU A 155 -15.40 -2.51 -0.60
N TYR A 156 -16.12 -2.79 0.48
CA TYR A 156 -16.34 -1.91 1.63
C TYR A 156 -15.89 -2.55 2.94
N ASN A 157 -16.04 -1.82 4.05
CA ASN A 157 -15.84 -2.31 5.41
C ASN A 157 -14.47 -2.97 5.64
N GLY A 158 -13.40 -2.43 5.04
CA GLY A 158 -12.03 -2.91 5.23
C GLY A 158 -11.72 -4.28 4.65
N TYR A 159 -12.62 -4.89 3.90
CA TYR A 159 -12.36 -6.17 3.27
C TYR A 159 -11.32 -6.04 2.13
N SER A 160 -11.38 -4.95 1.40
CA SER A 160 -10.38 -4.57 0.39
C SER A 160 -9.92 -3.14 0.60
N THR A 161 -8.77 -2.80 0.03
CA THR A 161 -8.25 -1.43 0.03
C THR A 161 -8.15 -0.92 -1.40
N ILE A 162 -8.11 0.41 -1.54
CA ILE A 162 -7.71 1.08 -2.77
C ILE A 162 -6.58 2.05 -2.43
N SER A 163 -5.56 2.15 -3.28
CA SER A 163 -4.33 2.81 -2.87
C SER A 163 -4.05 4.09 -3.65
N LEU A 164 -3.82 5.17 -2.90
CA LEU A 164 -3.18 6.38 -3.40
C LEU A 164 -1.67 6.13 -3.47
N GLY A 165 -1.15 5.87 -4.65
CA GLY A 165 0.27 5.76 -4.89
C GLY A 165 0.96 7.11 -4.92
N TYR A 166 2.24 7.15 -4.59
CA TYR A 166 3.08 8.34 -4.81
C TYR A 166 4.42 7.95 -5.43
N ALA A 167 5.01 8.88 -6.17
CA ALA A 167 6.32 8.74 -6.77
C ALA A 167 7.02 10.09 -6.81
N GLY A 168 8.38 10.08 -6.71
CA GLY A 168 9.18 11.27 -6.89
C GLY A 168 9.36 12.14 -5.65
N LEU A 169 9.30 11.58 -4.44
CA LEU A 169 9.50 12.33 -3.18
C LEU A 169 10.90 12.95 -3.11
N TYR A 170 11.93 12.23 -3.56
CA TYR A 170 13.30 12.71 -3.62
C TYR A 170 13.42 13.91 -4.59
N GLU A 171 12.97 13.71 -5.81
CA GLU A 171 13.05 14.71 -6.88
C GLU A 171 12.22 15.96 -6.56
N MET A 172 11.06 15.80 -5.92
CA MET A 172 10.24 16.88 -5.42
C MET A 172 11.02 17.76 -4.43
N CYS A 173 11.67 17.15 -3.41
CA CYS A 173 12.48 17.87 -2.45
C CYS A 173 13.65 18.59 -3.11
N MET A 174 14.34 17.91 -4.02
CA MET A 174 15.44 18.51 -4.80
C MET A 174 14.98 19.71 -5.63
N ARG A 175 13.79 19.61 -6.26
CA ARG A 175 13.24 20.69 -7.08
C ARG A 175 12.81 21.90 -6.26
N MET A 176 12.18 21.66 -5.08
CA MET A 176 11.62 22.73 -4.24
C MET A 176 12.67 23.39 -3.33
N LEU A 177 13.59 22.60 -2.79
CA LEU A 177 14.51 23.04 -1.71
C LEU A 177 15.99 22.87 -2.06
N GLY A 178 16.33 22.23 -3.18
CA GLY A 178 17.73 21.91 -3.54
C GLY A 178 18.37 20.87 -2.61
N LYS A 179 17.57 20.16 -1.81
CA LYS A 179 18.05 19.20 -0.78
C LYS A 179 17.27 17.91 -0.86
N THR A 180 17.86 16.81 -0.41
CA THR A 180 17.21 15.50 -0.41
C THR A 180 16.22 15.39 0.74
N HIS A 181 15.23 14.52 0.63
CA HIS A 181 14.25 14.25 1.71
C HIS A 181 14.89 13.68 3.00
N THR A 182 16.15 13.23 2.94
CA THR A 182 16.92 12.77 4.11
C THR A 182 17.66 13.88 4.84
N ASP A 183 17.82 15.03 4.21
CA ASP A 183 18.45 16.19 4.83
C ASP A 183 17.56 16.78 5.93
N ALA A 184 18.18 17.22 7.03
CA ALA A 184 17.45 17.73 8.18
C ALA A 184 16.52 18.91 7.84
N GLU A 185 16.92 19.76 6.87
CA GLU A 185 16.13 20.92 6.46
C GLU A 185 14.97 20.57 5.52
N ALA A 186 15.11 19.55 4.66
CA ALA A 186 14.06 19.14 3.74
C ALA A 186 13.10 18.09 4.34
N ARG A 187 13.52 17.37 5.37
CA ARG A 187 12.72 16.33 6.03
C ARG A 187 11.35 16.81 6.50
N PRO A 188 11.22 17.99 7.17
CA PRO A 188 9.91 18.47 7.60
C PRO A 188 8.93 18.66 6.44
N PHE A 189 9.39 19.18 5.31
CA PHE A 189 8.59 19.34 4.10
C PHE A 189 8.17 17.99 3.53
N ALA A 190 9.09 17.05 3.39
CA ALA A 190 8.79 15.69 2.92
C ALA A 190 7.76 15.00 3.82
N LEU A 191 7.90 15.12 5.14
CA LEU A 191 6.94 14.56 6.09
C LEU A 191 5.57 15.25 6.01
N ALA A 192 5.53 16.57 5.81
CA ALA A 192 4.29 17.32 5.65
C ALA A 192 3.52 16.86 4.39
N VAL A 193 4.21 16.62 3.28
CA VAL A 193 3.60 16.06 2.07
C VAL A 193 3.05 14.67 2.34
N MET A 194 3.82 13.77 2.96
CA MET A 194 3.35 12.42 3.29
C MET A 194 2.16 12.46 4.27
N GLN A 195 2.19 13.37 5.23
CA GLN A 195 1.06 13.59 6.14
C GLN A 195 -0.20 14.04 5.38
N ARG A 196 -0.06 14.98 4.43
CA ARG A 196 -1.18 15.44 3.60
C ARG A 196 -1.84 14.29 2.83
N LEU A 197 -1.03 13.38 2.25
CA LEU A 197 -1.54 12.20 1.57
C LEU A 197 -2.32 11.27 2.52
N ASN A 198 -1.78 11.05 3.71
CA ASN A 198 -2.44 10.23 4.73
C ASN A 198 -3.75 10.85 5.22
N ASP A 199 -3.76 12.16 5.47
CA ASP A 199 -4.95 12.89 5.94
C ASP A 199 -6.07 12.83 4.90
N LYS A 200 -5.75 12.99 3.61
CA LYS A 200 -6.72 12.83 2.53
C LYS A 200 -7.25 11.40 2.43
N CYS A 201 -6.41 10.39 2.54
CA CYS A 201 -6.87 9.00 2.58
C CYS A 201 -7.81 8.75 3.78
N LYS A 202 -7.55 9.37 4.93
CA LYS A 202 -8.40 9.26 6.11
C LYS A 202 -9.74 9.95 5.89
N GLU A 203 -9.75 11.18 5.38
CA GLU A 203 -10.94 11.96 5.03
C GLU A 203 -11.87 11.17 4.08
N TRP A 204 -11.34 10.65 2.97
CA TRP A 204 -12.11 9.87 2.00
C TRP A 204 -12.66 8.57 2.60
N ARG A 205 -11.88 7.90 3.44
CA ARG A 205 -12.30 6.67 4.14
C ARG A 205 -13.48 6.91 5.06
N GLU A 206 -13.44 7.97 5.85
CA GLU A 206 -14.52 8.36 6.77
C GLU A 206 -15.80 8.75 6.01
N ALA A 207 -15.66 9.42 4.85
CA ALA A 207 -16.78 9.83 4.04
C ALA A 207 -17.45 8.70 3.26
N GLU A 208 -16.68 7.69 2.81
CA GLU A 208 -17.15 6.74 1.79
C GLU A 208 -17.17 5.27 2.24
N ASN A 209 -16.66 4.97 3.44
CA ASN A 209 -16.51 3.59 3.93
C ASN A 209 -15.69 2.67 3.00
N ILE A 210 -14.74 3.26 2.25
CA ILE A 210 -13.79 2.57 1.39
C ILE A 210 -12.41 2.72 2.03
N SER A 211 -11.65 1.62 2.16
CA SER A 211 -10.33 1.66 2.79
C SER A 211 -9.27 2.22 1.86
N TYR A 212 -9.14 3.54 1.86
CA TYR A 212 -8.04 4.24 1.18
C TYR A 212 -6.73 4.10 1.94
N SER A 213 -5.62 3.89 1.24
CA SER A 213 -4.29 3.77 1.86
C SER A 213 -3.23 4.43 0.99
N VAL A 214 -2.21 5.00 1.63
CA VAL A 214 -1.03 5.51 0.92
C VAL A 214 -0.12 4.34 0.54
N TYR A 215 0.48 4.41 -0.64
CA TYR A 215 1.31 3.35 -1.20
C TYR A 215 2.53 3.91 -1.93
N GLY A 216 3.72 3.48 -1.53
CA GLY A 216 4.95 3.75 -2.29
C GLY A 216 4.93 2.98 -3.60
N THR A 217 4.64 3.65 -4.70
CA THR A 217 4.49 3.00 -6.01
C THR A 217 5.80 2.39 -6.49
N PRO A 218 5.84 1.09 -6.84
CA PRO A 218 6.99 0.50 -7.52
C PRO A 218 7.23 1.17 -8.87
N MET A 219 8.48 1.45 -9.18
CA MET A 219 8.85 2.32 -10.29
C MET A 219 9.17 1.58 -11.60
N GLU A 220 9.06 0.26 -11.68
CA GLU A 220 9.52 -0.54 -12.82
C GLU A 220 8.97 -0.09 -14.19
N SER A 221 7.70 0.31 -14.23
CA SER A 221 7.11 0.83 -15.48
C SER A 221 6.59 2.26 -15.37
N THR A 222 6.47 2.78 -14.15
CA THR A 222 5.88 4.09 -13.88
C THR A 222 6.79 5.21 -14.36
N THR A 223 8.10 5.08 -14.17
CA THR A 223 9.12 6.03 -14.67
C THR A 223 9.02 6.21 -16.18
N TYR A 224 8.92 5.11 -16.93
CA TYR A 224 8.75 5.18 -18.38
C TYR A 224 7.46 5.90 -18.77
N LYS A 225 6.36 5.62 -18.10
CA LYS A 225 5.07 6.28 -18.37
C LYS A 225 5.15 7.78 -18.11
N PHE A 226 5.72 8.19 -16.99
CA PHE A 226 5.89 9.61 -16.66
C PHE A 226 6.84 10.35 -17.60
N ALA A 227 7.89 9.68 -18.09
CA ALA A 227 8.81 10.27 -19.06
C ALA A 227 8.22 10.39 -20.47
N LYS A 228 7.17 9.63 -20.77
CA LYS A 228 6.52 9.63 -22.10
C LYS A 228 5.41 10.68 -22.23
N CYS A 229 4.81 11.09 -21.12
CA CYS A 229 3.78 12.10 -21.05
C CYS A 229 4.40 13.48 -20.94
#